data_a290d6fa8a8916b09e8381f9c1b23643
#
_entry.id   a290d6fa8a8916b09e8381f9c1b23643
#
_cell.length_a   1.000
_cell.length_b   1.000
_cell.length_c   1.000
_cell.angle_alpha   90.00
_cell.angle_beta   90.00
_cell.angle_gamma   90.00
#
_symmetry.space_group_name_H-M   'P 1'
#
loop_
_entity.id
_entity.type
_entity.pdbx_description
1 polymer ?
#
loop_
_entity_poly.entity_id
_entity_poly.type
_entity_poly.pdbx_seq_one_letter_code
_entity_poly.pdbx_strand_id
1 'polypeptide(L)'
;LLREDWNVSADVYSVTSWNELRRDGIAADQHNFLHPEEPAREAYLTTKLKDAQGPFLATSDYDHLVQDQIRKWVPGDYAVLGADGFGFSDTRAAARRYFKIDGPSLVVRTLQELARRGEVSADAHVQAIAKYDLHNVNAGTSGNAGGEA
;
A
#
# COMPACT_ATOMS: atom_id res chain seq x y z
N LEU A 1 5.51 13.80 5.27
CA LEU A 1 6.65 13.20 4.57
C LEU A 1 6.47 13.24 3.05
N LEU A 2 5.48 12.50 2.47
CA LEU A 2 5.33 12.39 1.01
C LEU A 2 5.09 13.75 0.35
N ARG A 3 4.19 14.56 0.90
CA ARG A 3 3.90 15.91 0.41
C ARG A 3 5.00 16.92 0.70
N GLU A 4 5.53 16.90 1.91
CA GLU A 4 6.54 17.88 2.38
C GLU A 4 7.89 17.67 1.74
N ASP A 5 8.33 16.40 1.65
CA ASP A 5 9.67 16.06 1.20
C ASP A 5 9.75 15.84 -0.33
N TRP A 6 8.64 15.44 -0.97
CA TRP A 6 8.63 14.97 -2.36
C TRP A 6 7.59 15.66 -3.24
N ASN A 7 6.80 16.57 -2.67
CA ASN A 7 5.71 17.28 -3.38
C ASN A 7 4.72 16.32 -4.08
N VAL A 8 4.50 15.16 -3.49
CA VAL A 8 3.54 14.16 -3.97
C VAL A 8 2.33 14.13 -3.05
N SER A 9 1.13 14.26 -3.62
CA SER A 9 -0.14 14.13 -2.90
C SER A 9 -0.65 12.69 -2.96
N ALA A 10 -1.44 12.29 -1.97
CA ALA A 10 -2.05 10.98 -1.93
C ALA A 10 -3.45 11.06 -1.30
N ASP A 11 -4.38 10.28 -1.83
CA ASP A 11 -5.64 9.97 -1.17
C ASP A 11 -5.44 8.80 -0.22
N VAL A 12 -5.95 8.92 0.99
CA VAL A 12 -5.79 7.90 2.04
C VAL A 12 -7.13 7.25 2.33
N TYR A 13 -7.19 5.94 2.23
CA TYR A 13 -8.37 5.14 2.51
C TYR A 13 -8.12 4.24 3.72
N SER A 14 -9.05 4.24 4.67
CA SER A 14 -9.08 3.26 5.76
C SER A 14 -9.83 2.02 5.31
N VAL A 15 -9.14 0.90 5.19
CA VAL A 15 -9.73 -0.38 4.80
C VAL A 15 -10.16 -1.14 6.06
N THR A 16 -11.46 -1.16 6.32
CA THR A 16 -12.04 -1.81 7.51
C THR A 16 -12.14 -3.33 7.38
N SER A 17 -12.18 -3.87 6.16
CA SER A 17 -12.23 -5.32 5.93
C SER A 17 -11.72 -5.71 4.54
N TRP A 18 -10.55 -6.29 4.48
CA TRP A 18 -9.99 -6.91 3.27
C TRP A 18 -10.86 -8.09 2.78
N ASN A 19 -11.41 -8.85 3.71
CA ASN A 19 -12.24 -10.00 3.41
C ASN A 19 -13.55 -9.62 2.73
N GLU A 20 -14.19 -8.52 3.14
CA GLU A 20 -15.43 -8.07 2.49
C GLU A 20 -15.16 -7.55 1.08
N LEU A 21 -14.06 -6.82 0.86
CA LEU A 21 -13.66 -6.41 -0.49
C LEU A 21 -13.42 -7.61 -1.41
N ARG A 22 -12.75 -8.63 -0.90
CA ARG A 22 -12.56 -9.88 -1.64
C ARG A 22 -13.87 -10.61 -1.91
N ARG A 23 -14.76 -10.70 -0.93
CA ARG A 23 -16.07 -11.36 -1.06
C ARG A 23 -16.91 -10.68 -2.13
N ASP A 24 -16.97 -9.36 -2.14
CA ASP A 24 -17.67 -8.59 -3.16
C ASP A 24 -17.10 -8.83 -4.56
N GLY A 25 -15.77 -8.80 -4.70
CA GLY A 25 -15.11 -9.10 -5.97
C GLY A 25 -15.41 -10.51 -6.49
N ILE A 26 -15.35 -11.53 -5.62
CA ILE A 26 -15.72 -12.90 -5.98
C ILE A 26 -17.20 -12.98 -6.41
N ALA A 27 -18.09 -12.29 -5.71
CA ALA A 27 -19.51 -12.27 -6.07
C ALA A 27 -19.76 -11.65 -7.45
N ALA A 28 -19.03 -10.55 -7.77
CA ALA A 28 -19.07 -9.95 -9.10
C ALA A 28 -18.57 -10.92 -10.19
N ASP A 29 -17.43 -11.60 -9.96
CA ASP A 29 -16.87 -12.58 -10.88
C ASP A 29 -17.83 -13.76 -11.11
N GLN A 30 -18.45 -14.30 -10.05
CA GLN A 30 -19.39 -15.40 -10.14
C GLN A 30 -20.66 -15.00 -10.90
N HIS A 31 -21.16 -13.79 -10.66
CA HIS A 31 -22.31 -13.27 -11.41
C HIS A 31 -21.99 -13.23 -12.91
N ASN A 32 -20.87 -12.65 -13.30
CA ASN A 32 -20.46 -12.51 -14.69
C ASN A 32 -20.22 -13.87 -15.37
N PHE A 33 -19.73 -14.84 -14.60
CA PHE A 33 -19.56 -16.20 -15.11
C PHE A 33 -20.88 -16.92 -15.38
N LEU A 34 -21.90 -16.73 -14.53
CA LEU A 34 -23.17 -17.41 -14.62
C LEU A 34 -24.20 -16.70 -15.50
N HIS A 35 -24.01 -15.40 -15.75
CA HIS A 35 -24.94 -14.55 -16.49
C HIS A 35 -24.23 -13.78 -17.62
N PRO A 36 -23.64 -14.49 -18.62
CA PRO A 36 -22.91 -13.83 -19.70
C PRO A 36 -23.82 -12.95 -20.61
N GLU A 37 -25.14 -13.13 -20.53
CA GLU A 37 -26.15 -12.36 -21.25
C GLU A 37 -26.50 -11.02 -20.56
N GLU A 38 -26.10 -10.82 -19.32
CA GLU A 38 -26.34 -9.60 -18.56
C GLU A 38 -25.15 -8.64 -18.63
N PRO A 39 -25.35 -7.33 -18.39
CA PRO A 39 -24.24 -6.39 -18.24
C PRO A 39 -23.28 -6.82 -17.13
N ALA A 40 -21.98 -6.78 -17.42
CA ALA A 40 -20.98 -7.19 -16.44
C ALA A 40 -21.05 -6.36 -15.14
N ARG A 41 -21.04 -7.05 -14.00
CA ARG A 41 -21.00 -6.45 -12.67
C ARG A 41 -19.56 -6.10 -12.31
N GLU A 42 -19.32 -4.86 -11.93
CA GLU A 42 -18.04 -4.44 -11.39
C GLU A 42 -17.98 -4.68 -9.87
N ALA A 43 -16.81 -5.07 -9.36
CA ALA A 43 -16.55 -5.10 -7.94
C ALA A 43 -16.60 -3.67 -7.35
N TYR A 44 -17.07 -3.53 -6.12
CA TYR A 44 -17.11 -2.25 -5.40
C TYR A 44 -15.76 -1.52 -5.44
N LEU A 45 -14.68 -2.26 -5.18
CA LEU A 45 -13.32 -1.71 -5.18
C LEU A 45 -12.94 -1.11 -6.53
N THR A 46 -13.22 -1.82 -7.63
CA THR A 46 -12.97 -1.36 -9.00
C THR A 46 -13.74 -0.06 -9.27
N THR A 47 -15.04 -0.06 -8.98
CA THR A 47 -15.88 1.13 -9.15
C THR A 47 -15.41 2.32 -8.31
N LYS A 48 -14.97 2.05 -7.07
CA LYS A 48 -14.51 3.11 -6.15
C LYS A 48 -13.21 3.76 -6.58
N LEU A 49 -12.33 3.00 -7.20
CA LEU A 49 -10.96 3.42 -7.54
C LEU A 49 -10.73 3.73 -9.02
N LYS A 50 -11.70 3.52 -9.89
CA LYS A 50 -11.54 3.64 -11.36
C LYS A 50 -11.04 5.00 -11.86
N ASP A 51 -11.36 6.07 -11.16
CA ASP A 51 -10.99 7.42 -11.54
C ASP A 51 -9.67 7.91 -10.91
N ALA A 52 -9.06 7.08 -10.06
CA ALA A 52 -7.77 7.40 -9.45
C ALA A 52 -6.63 7.31 -10.45
N GLN A 53 -5.71 8.28 -10.42
CA GLN A 53 -4.66 8.42 -11.43
C GLN A 53 -3.32 7.78 -11.04
N GLY A 54 -3.06 7.64 -9.75
CA GLY A 54 -1.79 7.14 -9.23
C GLY A 54 -1.71 5.62 -9.08
N PRO A 55 -0.57 5.10 -8.67
CA PRO A 55 -0.45 3.73 -8.21
C PRO A 55 -1.16 3.55 -6.88
N PHE A 56 -1.61 2.33 -6.61
CA PHE A 56 -2.24 1.97 -5.34
C PHE A 56 -1.22 1.30 -4.43
N LEU A 57 -1.13 1.74 -3.19
CA LEU A 57 -0.28 1.15 -2.17
C LEU A 57 -1.13 0.72 -0.98
N ALA A 58 -1.13 -0.57 -0.67
CA ALA A 58 -1.76 -1.11 0.51
C ALA A 58 -0.73 -1.46 1.58
N THR A 59 -1.06 -1.20 2.83
CA THR A 59 -0.22 -1.55 3.97
C THR A 59 -1.06 -1.96 5.17
N SER A 60 -0.58 -2.92 5.93
CA SER A 60 -1.14 -3.29 7.24
C SER A 60 -0.12 -4.05 8.08
N ASP A 61 -0.49 -4.30 9.34
CA ASP A 61 0.30 -5.13 10.28
C ASP A 61 0.14 -6.65 9.98
N TYR A 62 -0.73 -7.04 9.05
CA TYR A 62 -0.86 -8.42 8.57
C TYR A 62 0.19 -8.74 7.50
N ASP A 63 0.33 -10.02 7.16
CA ASP A 63 1.18 -10.45 6.06
C ASP A 63 0.68 -9.92 4.70
N HIS A 64 1.54 -9.96 3.67
CA HIS A 64 1.24 -9.46 2.34
C HIS A 64 0.01 -10.12 1.71
N LEU A 65 -0.27 -11.40 2.01
CA LEU A 65 -1.39 -12.15 1.42
C LEU A 65 -2.74 -11.53 1.78
N VAL A 66 -2.84 -10.88 2.94
CA VAL A 66 -4.10 -10.25 3.37
C VAL A 66 -4.49 -9.10 2.44
N GLN A 67 -3.55 -8.24 2.05
CA GLN A 67 -3.81 -7.16 1.12
C GLN A 67 -3.80 -7.64 -0.34
N ASP A 68 -2.97 -8.62 -0.68
CA ASP A 68 -2.87 -9.17 -2.03
C ASP A 68 -4.15 -9.87 -2.50
N GLN A 69 -4.99 -10.35 -1.58
CA GLN A 69 -6.23 -11.04 -1.92
C GLN A 69 -7.22 -10.22 -2.76
N ILE A 70 -7.07 -8.90 -2.81
CA ILE A 70 -7.94 -8.00 -3.60
C ILE A 70 -7.29 -7.51 -4.90
N ARG A 71 -6.04 -7.88 -5.16
CA ARG A 71 -5.24 -7.39 -6.31
C ARG A 71 -5.98 -7.44 -7.64
N LYS A 72 -6.73 -8.51 -7.88
CA LYS A 72 -7.47 -8.72 -9.13
C LYS A 72 -8.43 -7.59 -9.47
N TRP A 73 -9.01 -6.95 -8.47
CA TRP A 73 -10.06 -5.93 -8.63
C TRP A 73 -9.56 -4.50 -8.45
N VAL A 74 -8.26 -4.31 -8.20
CA VAL A 74 -7.65 -2.98 -8.18
C VAL A 74 -7.39 -2.52 -9.62
N PRO A 75 -7.89 -1.34 -10.04
CA PRO A 75 -7.86 -0.93 -11.45
C PRO A 75 -6.54 -0.28 -11.90
N GLY A 76 -5.39 -0.77 -11.45
CA GLY A 76 -4.09 -0.20 -11.80
C GLY A 76 -2.91 -0.87 -11.09
N ASP A 77 -1.77 -0.20 -11.13
CA ASP A 77 -0.56 -0.66 -10.46
C ASP A 77 -0.80 -0.77 -8.96
N TYR A 78 -0.58 -1.95 -8.41
CA TYR A 78 -0.87 -2.26 -7.02
C TYR A 78 0.35 -2.85 -6.31
N ALA A 79 0.80 -2.17 -5.29
CA ALA A 79 1.90 -2.58 -4.43
C ALA A 79 1.41 -2.81 -3.00
N VAL A 80 2.06 -3.73 -2.30
CA VAL A 80 1.70 -4.11 -0.94
C VAL A 80 2.94 -4.03 -0.03
N LEU A 81 2.73 -3.58 1.19
CA LEU A 81 3.66 -3.70 2.32
C LEU A 81 2.93 -4.41 3.45
N GLY A 82 3.53 -5.47 3.98
CA GLY A 82 2.97 -6.29 5.04
C GLY A 82 4.03 -6.86 5.97
N ALA A 83 3.61 -7.37 7.12
CA ALA A 83 4.49 -7.95 8.12
C ALA A 83 4.53 -9.48 7.96
N ASP A 84 5.38 -9.98 7.07
CA ASP A 84 5.54 -11.42 6.86
C ASP A 84 6.36 -12.08 7.97
N GLY A 85 5.97 -13.28 8.33
CA GLY A 85 6.67 -14.11 9.30
C GLY A 85 6.19 -13.92 10.74
N PHE A 86 7.04 -14.31 11.68
CA PHE A 86 6.73 -14.21 13.10
C PHE A 86 7.05 -12.81 13.62
N GLY A 87 6.17 -12.30 14.51
CA GLY A 87 6.46 -11.09 15.27
C GLY A 87 7.62 -11.30 16.25
N PHE A 88 8.13 -10.21 16.80
CA PHE A 88 9.15 -10.22 17.85
C PHE A 88 8.85 -9.12 18.88
N SER A 89 9.49 -9.24 20.04
CA SER A 89 9.32 -8.29 21.14
C SER A 89 10.23 -7.09 20.94
N ASP A 90 9.63 -5.95 20.61
CA ASP A 90 10.32 -4.66 20.50
C ASP A 90 9.31 -3.53 20.63
N THR A 91 9.76 -2.28 20.53
CA THR A 91 8.88 -1.12 20.41
C THR A 91 8.09 -1.19 19.12
N ARG A 92 6.92 -0.56 19.09
CA ARG A 92 6.08 -0.47 17.89
C ARG A 92 6.84 0.14 16.71
N ALA A 93 7.60 1.21 16.96
CA ALA A 93 8.39 1.88 15.93
C ALA A 93 9.46 0.96 15.33
N ALA A 94 10.21 0.25 16.17
CA ALA A 94 11.23 -0.71 15.73
C ALA A 94 10.61 -1.86 14.91
N ALA A 95 9.52 -2.44 15.39
CA ALA A 95 8.82 -3.51 14.69
C ALA A 95 8.31 -3.06 13.31
N ARG A 96 7.68 -1.89 13.22
CA ARG A 96 7.22 -1.34 11.94
C ARG A 96 8.36 -1.05 10.98
N ARG A 97 9.48 -0.53 11.46
CA ARG A 97 10.70 -0.32 10.66
C ARG A 97 11.27 -1.64 10.16
N TYR A 98 11.35 -2.65 11.02
CA TYR A 98 11.84 -3.98 10.65
C TYR A 98 11.01 -4.58 9.51
N PHE A 99 9.69 -4.56 9.62
CA PHE A 99 8.78 -5.10 8.60
C PHE A 99 8.57 -4.16 7.40
N LYS A 100 9.17 -2.97 7.38
CA LYS A 100 9.02 -1.99 6.29
C LYS A 100 7.58 -1.53 6.08
N ILE A 101 6.83 -1.40 7.16
CA ILE A 101 5.44 -0.91 7.16
C ILE A 101 5.29 0.44 7.88
N ASP A 102 6.40 1.12 8.17
CA ASP A 102 6.43 2.48 8.71
C ASP A 102 6.25 3.55 7.62
N GLY A 103 6.01 4.79 8.05
CA GLY A 103 5.80 5.92 7.12
C GLY A 103 6.90 6.11 6.09
N PRO A 104 8.21 6.12 6.47
CA PRO A 104 9.31 6.18 5.51
C PRO A 104 9.29 5.05 4.46
N SER A 105 8.99 3.82 4.88
CA SER A 105 8.89 2.68 3.95
C SER A 105 7.77 2.86 2.94
N LEU A 106 6.61 3.40 3.38
CA LEU A 106 5.49 3.73 2.49
C LEU A 106 5.90 4.80 1.47
N VAL A 107 6.62 5.84 1.90
CA VAL A 107 7.11 6.90 1.01
C VAL A 107 8.04 6.32 -0.05
N VAL A 108 9.03 5.53 0.36
CA VAL A 108 9.99 4.91 -0.58
C VAL A 108 9.26 4.02 -1.59
N ARG A 109 8.31 3.19 -1.13
CA ARG A 109 7.54 2.33 -2.02
C ARG A 109 6.67 3.13 -3.00
N THR A 110 6.04 4.19 -2.53
CA THR A 110 5.26 5.10 -3.40
C THR A 110 6.13 5.71 -4.48
N LEU A 111 7.29 6.26 -4.11
CA LEU A 111 8.23 6.84 -5.07
C LEU A 111 8.77 5.82 -6.08
N GLN A 112 8.98 4.58 -5.65
CA GLN A 112 9.38 3.50 -6.54
C GLN A 112 8.31 3.22 -7.60
N GLU A 113 7.04 3.16 -7.24
CA GLU A 113 5.95 2.94 -8.19
C GLU A 113 5.77 4.15 -9.13
N LEU A 114 5.86 5.37 -8.60
CA LEU A 114 5.82 6.59 -9.43
C LEU A 114 7.00 6.69 -10.40
N ALA A 115 8.21 6.29 -9.97
CA ALA A 115 9.39 6.25 -10.84
C ALA A 115 9.23 5.23 -11.98
N ARG A 116 8.64 4.06 -11.72
CA ARG A 116 8.31 3.07 -12.75
C ARG A 116 7.36 3.61 -13.81
N ARG A 117 6.47 4.51 -13.42
CA ARG A 117 5.52 5.19 -14.29
C ARG A 117 6.10 6.43 -14.98
N GLY A 118 7.32 6.84 -14.61
CA GLY A 118 7.96 8.05 -15.12
C GLY A 118 7.38 9.36 -14.58
N GLU A 119 6.64 9.30 -13.48
CA GLU A 119 5.99 10.46 -12.85
C GLU A 119 6.90 11.22 -11.89
N VAL A 120 7.97 10.57 -11.43
CA VAL A 120 9.07 11.17 -10.66
C VAL A 120 10.41 10.70 -11.22
N SER A 121 11.50 11.33 -10.78
CA SER A 121 12.86 10.92 -11.18
C SER A 121 13.12 9.45 -10.86
N ALA A 122 13.83 8.74 -11.73
CA ALA A 122 14.13 7.32 -11.59
C ALA A 122 14.92 6.99 -10.30
N ASP A 123 15.65 7.96 -9.75
CA ASP A 123 16.44 7.84 -8.52
C ASP A 123 15.72 8.36 -7.27
N ALA A 124 14.49 8.88 -7.39
CA ALA A 124 13.75 9.46 -6.27
C ALA A 124 13.63 8.50 -5.07
N HIS A 125 13.32 7.22 -5.33
CA HIS A 125 13.22 6.22 -4.26
C HIS A 125 14.59 5.90 -3.63
N VAL A 126 15.68 5.96 -4.39
CA VAL A 126 17.06 5.78 -3.88
C VAL A 126 17.42 6.92 -2.95
N GLN A 127 17.13 8.16 -3.35
CA GLN A 127 17.32 9.34 -2.50
C GLN A 127 16.50 9.26 -1.22
N ALA A 128 15.26 8.77 -1.29
CA ALA A 128 14.40 8.57 -0.13
C ALA A 128 14.93 7.49 0.82
N ILE A 129 15.46 6.38 0.30
CA ILE A 129 16.13 5.34 1.12
C ILE A 129 17.26 5.97 1.92
N ALA A 130 18.10 6.78 1.28
CA ALA A 130 19.21 7.46 1.94
C ALA A 130 18.71 8.53 2.96
N LYS A 131 17.72 9.36 2.56
CA LYS A 131 17.15 10.40 3.41
C LYS A 131 16.58 9.87 4.72
N TYR A 132 15.88 8.74 4.65
CA TYR A 132 15.21 8.14 5.82
C TYR A 132 16.03 7.04 6.49
N ASP A 133 17.28 6.84 6.08
CA ASP A 133 18.16 5.78 6.58
C ASP A 133 17.46 4.41 6.65
N LEU A 134 16.80 4.02 5.55
CA LEU A 134 15.89 2.88 5.53
C LEU A 134 16.59 1.52 5.74
N HIS A 135 17.90 1.46 5.54
CA HIS A 135 18.71 0.28 5.83
C HIS A 135 18.94 0.06 7.32
N ASN A 136 18.86 1.13 8.12
CA ASN A 136 19.03 1.06 9.56
C ASN A 136 17.71 0.70 10.24
N VAL A 137 17.57 -0.51 10.70
CA VAL A 137 16.37 -0.99 11.39
C VAL A 137 16.11 -0.26 12.72
N ASN A 138 17.14 0.35 13.31
CA ASN A 138 17.04 1.09 14.56
C ASN A 138 16.73 2.58 14.35
N ALA A 139 16.78 3.11 13.13
CA ALA A 139 16.53 4.53 12.85
C ALA A 139 15.11 4.97 13.20
N GLY A 140 14.15 4.04 13.24
CA GLY A 140 12.78 4.28 13.69
C GLY A 140 12.64 4.45 15.21
N THR A 141 13.65 4.09 16.00
CA THR A 141 13.60 4.13 17.46
C THR A 141 14.24 5.39 18.07
N SER A 142 15.08 6.07 17.30
CA SER A 142 15.76 7.29 17.77
C SER A 142 14.89 8.52 17.59
N GLY A 143 14.11 8.86 18.60
CA GLY A 143 13.78 10.25 18.98
C GLY A 143 12.80 11.04 18.11
N ASN A 144 12.26 10.55 17.03
CA ASN A 144 11.24 11.25 16.26
C ASN A 144 9.87 10.57 16.36
N ALA A 145 9.42 10.37 17.58
CA ALA A 145 8.05 9.95 17.91
C ALA A 145 7.03 11.10 17.75
N GLY A 146 7.32 12.08 16.92
CA GLY A 146 6.43 13.18 16.58
C GLY A 146 5.54 12.82 15.41
N GLY A 147 4.55 11.98 15.63
CA GLY A 147 3.60 11.60 14.58
C GLY A 147 2.77 10.36 14.88
N GLU A 148 2.84 9.88 16.10
CA GLU A 148 1.97 8.79 16.55
C GLU A 148 0.76 9.33 17.32
N ALA A 149 -0.27 9.69 16.59
CA ALA A 149 -1.63 9.79 17.09
C ALA A 149 -2.51 8.90 16.23
#